data_a34fdf78a6a3feee4e76a16b05a2ce4e
#
_entry.id   a34fdf78a6a3feee4e76a16b05a2ce4e
#
_cell.length_a   1.000
_cell.length_b   1.000
_cell.length_c   1.000
_cell.angle_alpha   90.00
_cell.angle_beta   90.00
_cell.angle_gamma   90.00
#
_symmetry.space_group_name_H-M   'P 1'
#
loop_
_entity.id
_entity.type
_entity.pdbx_description
1 polymer ?
#
loop_
_entity_poly.entity_id
_entity_poly.type
_entity_poly.pdbx_seq_one_letter_code
_entity_poly.pdbx_strand_id
1 'polypeptide(L)'
;MRLDTKYFCLLIIILLCSCIVVAQTDPVTSVPDSIAMQPTATIIEVGAIEITGNKKTKGFIILREIPFKTGDTYPLDVLVKKFEDGRQQLMNTSLFHSVTIAAKNFEGAKINVSITVIERWYLFPIPYFKPVDRNINQWIVEQKASLSRVNYGAKLLYNNVTGRNDNLRFNIINGYTKQLSFSYNRPYIDKKLKWGARVSFEAGKNKEINYNTVQNKQVFLKDEDKFTRRFIKAYAEVSYRKAIKARHSFGIGFNREMVSDTIALLNPSYFN
;
A
#
# COMPACT_ATOMS: atom_id res chain seq x y z
N MET A 1 -5.63 -12.05 46.94
CA MET A 1 -6.56 -11.15 47.62
C MET A 1 -7.82 -11.09 46.77
N ARG A 2 -8.89 -11.82 47.12
CA ARG A 2 -10.17 -11.84 46.39
C ARG A 2 -10.95 -10.61 46.90
N LEU A 3 -11.22 -9.68 46.00
CA LEU A 3 -12.19 -8.60 46.29
C LEU A 3 -13.59 -9.21 46.33
N ASP A 4 -14.27 -9.06 47.46
CA ASP A 4 -15.64 -9.51 47.66
C ASP A 4 -16.59 -8.82 46.66
N THR A 5 -17.42 -9.60 46.01
CA THR A 5 -18.42 -9.16 45.01
C THR A 5 -19.35 -8.03 45.51
N LYS A 6 -19.51 -7.91 46.82
CA LYS A 6 -20.30 -6.87 47.46
C LYS A 6 -19.70 -5.45 47.32
N TYR A 7 -18.36 -5.33 47.36
CA TYR A 7 -17.68 -4.03 47.19
C TYR A 7 -17.60 -3.62 45.72
N PHE A 8 -17.59 -4.59 44.79
CA PHE A 8 -17.64 -4.31 43.34
C PHE A 8 -18.99 -3.71 42.92
N CYS A 9 -20.10 -4.22 43.44
CA CYS A 9 -21.45 -3.65 43.20
C CYS A 9 -21.60 -2.24 43.83
N LEU A 10 -21.02 -1.97 45.00
CA LEU A 10 -21.07 -0.67 45.63
C LEU A 10 -20.29 0.40 44.82
N LEU A 11 -19.14 0.01 44.22
CA LEU A 11 -18.31 0.89 43.40
C LEU A 11 -19.02 1.27 42.08
N ILE A 12 -19.79 0.37 41.49
CA ILE A 12 -20.59 0.64 40.29
C ILE A 12 -21.77 1.57 40.62
N ILE A 13 -22.41 1.46 41.78
CA ILE A 13 -23.52 2.32 42.18
C ILE A 13 -23.03 3.75 42.46
N ILE A 14 -21.85 3.93 43.03
CA ILE A 14 -21.22 5.24 43.25
C ILE A 14 -20.83 5.92 41.92
N LEU A 15 -20.42 5.16 40.92
CA LEU A 15 -20.06 5.70 39.57
C LEU A 15 -21.28 6.11 38.76
N LEU A 16 -22.46 5.53 39.01
CA LEU A 16 -23.69 5.83 38.28
C LEU A 16 -24.47 7.04 38.90
N CYS A 17 -24.13 7.47 40.13
CA CYS A 17 -24.85 8.55 40.84
C CYS A 17 -24.28 9.95 40.59
N SER A 18 -23.18 10.11 39.82
CA SER A 18 -22.48 11.40 39.64
C SER A 18 -22.88 12.19 38.37
N CYS A 19 -23.96 11.86 37.70
CA CYS A 19 -24.37 12.54 36.44
C CYS A 19 -25.78 13.16 36.55
N ILE A 20 -26.20 13.73 37.71
CA ILE A 20 -27.36 14.60 37.72
C ILE A 20 -26.87 16.01 38.04
N VAL A 21 -26.41 16.72 37.01
CA VAL A 21 -26.27 18.19 37.05
C VAL A 21 -27.61 18.75 36.62
N VAL A 22 -28.40 19.25 37.59
CA VAL A 22 -29.58 20.04 37.30
C VAL A 22 -29.12 21.42 36.86
N ALA A 23 -29.19 21.71 35.58
CA ALA A 23 -29.02 23.06 35.06
C ALA A 23 -30.21 23.88 35.46
N GLN A 24 -30.02 24.86 36.34
CA GLN A 24 -30.99 25.93 36.59
C GLN A 24 -31.02 26.82 35.35
N THR A 25 -32.15 26.86 34.69
CA THR A 25 -32.41 27.84 33.61
C THR A 25 -32.96 29.11 34.23
N ASP A 26 -32.17 30.17 34.29
CA ASP A 26 -32.64 31.50 34.53
C ASP A 26 -33.55 31.95 33.37
N PRO A 27 -34.64 32.69 33.62
CA PRO A 27 -35.50 33.18 32.55
C PRO A 27 -34.77 34.24 31.75
N VAL A 28 -34.32 33.84 30.56
CA VAL A 28 -33.71 34.76 29.59
C VAL A 28 -34.77 35.72 29.10
N THR A 29 -34.63 36.98 29.47
CA THR A 29 -35.34 38.11 28.90
C THR A 29 -35.20 38.07 27.38
N SER A 30 -36.31 38.03 26.66
CA SER A 30 -36.38 38.03 25.21
C SER A 30 -35.70 39.29 24.65
N VAL A 31 -34.49 39.12 24.18
CA VAL A 31 -33.86 40.09 23.28
C VAL A 31 -34.49 39.87 21.89
N PRO A 32 -34.97 40.92 21.20
CA PRO A 32 -35.60 40.77 19.90
C PRO A 32 -34.63 40.09 18.94
N ASP A 33 -35.15 39.09 18.20
CA ASP A 33 -34.47 38.36 17.14
C ASP A 33 -33.69 39.33 16.23
N SER A 34 -32.41 39.51 16.52
CA SER A 34 -31.46 39.96 15.51
C SER A 34 -31.46 38.82 14.51
N ILE A 35 -32.02 39.09 13.33
CA ILE A 35 -31.94 38.24 12.14
C ILE A 35 -30.52 37.72 12.04
N ALA A 36 -30.28 36.52 12.55
CA ALA A 36 -29.04 35.80 12.28
C ALA A 36 -29.03 35.59 10.76
N MET A 37 -28.38 36.51 10.05
CA MET A 37 -28.01 36.27 8.65
C MET A 37 -27.19 34.97 8.67
N GLN A 38 -27.88 33.85 8.37
CA GLN A 38 -27.15 32.63 8.02
C GLN A 38 -26.23 33.02 6.88
N PRO A 39 -24.93 32.78 7.00
CA PRO A 39 -24.01 33.04 5.89
C PRO A 39 -24.54 32.23 4.73
N THR A 40 -25.06 32.89 3.71
CA THR A 40 -25.49 32.26 2.46
C THR A 40 -24.23 31.62 1.94
N ALA A 41 -24.11 30.29 2.05
CA ALA A 41 -22.94 29.56 1.66
C ALA A 41 -22.66 29.87 0.17
N THR A 42 -21.58 30.60 -0.10
CA THR A 42 -21.22 30.97 -1.46
C THR A 42 -20.97 29.70 -2.23
N ILE A 43 -21.86 29.36 -3.16
CA ILE A 43 -21.71 28.20 -4.04
C ILE A 43 -20.74 28.55 -5.12
N ILE A 44 -19.72 27.70 -5.28
CA ILE A 44 -18.63 27.87 -6.25
C ILE A 44 -18.69 26.73 -7.28
N GLU A 45 -18.64 27.08 -8.55
CA GLU A 45 -18.47 26.14 -9.66
C GLU A 45 -16.99 25.90 -9.92
N VAL A 46 -16.58 24.63 -10.07
CA VAL A 46 -15.23 24.23 -10.50
C VAL A 46 -15.11 24.44 -12.01
N GLY A 47 -14.31 25.40 -12.40
CA GLY A 47 -13.99 25.72 -13.80
C GLY A 47 -12.99 24.75 -14.41
N ALA A 48 -12.09 25.28 -15.23
CA ALA A 48 -11.01 24.51 -15.85
C ALA A 48 -10.02 24.02 -14.79
N ILE A 49 -9.56 22.77 -14.95
CA ILE A 49 -8.50 22.17 -14.12
C ILE A 49 -7.23 22.11 -14.95
N GLU A 50 -6.24 22.90 -14.58
CA GLU A 50 -4.91 22.94 -15.21
C GLU A 50 -3.93 22.08 -14.39
N ILE A 51 -3.17 21.20 -15.07
CA ILE A 51 -2.19 20.32 -14.43
C ILE A 51 -0.80 20.70 -14.93
N THR A 52 0.14 20.90 -14.00
CA THR A 52 1.52 21.26 -14.31
C THR A 52 2.51 20.38 -13.55
N GLY A 53 3.71 20.20 -14.10
CA GLY A 53 4.78 19.42 -13.45
C GLY A 53 4.74 17.91 -13.68
N ASN A 54 3.70 17.38 -14.32
CA ASN A 54 3.55 15.96 -14.64
C ASN A 54 4.33 15.57 -15.91
N LYS A 55 5.64 15.41 -15.80
CA LYS A 55 6.53 15.08 -16.93
C LYS A 55 6.24 13.69 -17.51
N LYS A 56 6.02 12.71 -16.66
CA LYS A 56 5.78 11.31 -17.04
C LYS A 56 4.35 10.86 -16.77
N THR A 57 3.80 11.20 -15.61
CA THR A 57 2.45 10.81 -15.21
C THR A 57 1.42 11.45 -16.12
N LYS A 58 0.52 10.64 -16.66
CA LYS A 58 -0.54 11.12 -17.52
C LYS A 58 -1.58 11.91 -16.74
N GLY A 59 -2.04 13.07 -17.27
CA GLY A 59 -2.99 13.95 -16.56
C GLY A 59 -4.28 13.25 -16.13
N PHE A 60 -4.80 12.31 -16.92
CA PHE A 60 -6.01 11.57 -16.56
C PHE A 60 -5.82 10.66 -15.31
N ILE A 61 -4.58 10.27 -14.95
CA ILE A 61 -4.30 9.55 -13.69
C ILE A 61 -4.46 10.50 -12.51
N ILE A 62 -4.02 11.76 -12.65
CA ILE A 62 -4.19 12.80 -11.63
C ILE A 62 -5.67 13.13 -11.45
N LEU A 63 -6.40 13.39 -12.55
CA LEU A 63 -7.83 13.67 -12.54
C LEU A 63 -8.67 12.52 -11.96
N ARG A 64 -8.20 11.29 -12.06
CA ARG A 64 -8.87 10.10 -11.52
C ARG A 64 -8.84 10.06 -9.99
N GLU A 65 -7.80 10.59 -9.38
CA GLU A 65 -7.58 10.49 -7.93
C GLU A 65 -8.14 11.68 -7.15
N ILE A 66 -8.55 12.78 -7.79
CA ILE A 66 -9.15 13.94 -7.12
C ILE A 66 -10.67 13.75 -6.94
N PRO A 67 -11.26 14.25 -5.82
CA PRO A 67 -12.67 14.07 -5.49
C PRO A 67 -13.60 15.16 -6.05
N PHE A 68 -13.19 15.86 -7.11
CA PHE A 68 -13.97 16.89 -7.80
C PHE A 68 -13.65 16.89 -9.30
N LYS A 69 -14.55 17.50 -10.10
CA LYS A 69 -14.42 17.57 -11.56
C LYS A 69 -14.84 18.96 -12.04
N THR A 70 -14.46 19.30 -13.27
CA THR A 70 -14.96 20.48 -13.96
C THR A 70 -16.49 20.42 -14.06
N GLY A 71 -17.17 21.52 -13.73
CA GLY A 71 -18.62 21.67 -13.69
C GLY A 71 -19.29 21.28 -12.36
N ASP A 72 -18.55 20.68 -11.43
CA ASP A 72 -19.09 20.41 -10.10
C ASP A 72 -19.29 21.71 -9.34
N THR A 73 -20.34 21.78 -8.50
CA THR A 73 -20.67 22.93 -7.65
C THR A 73 -20.61 22.53 -6.17
N TYR A 74 -19.94 23.35 -5.36
CA TYR A 74 -19.77 23.11 -3.92
C TYR A 74 -19.84 24.41 -3.13
N PRO A 75 -20.29 24.38 -1.85
CA PRO A 75 -19.98 25.42 -0.88
C PRO A 75 -18.45 25.58 -0.75
N LEU A 76 -18.00 26.82 -0.51
CA LEU A 76 -16.57 27.16 -0.49
C LEU A 76 -15.79 26.33 0.55
N ASP A 77 -16.32 26.13 1.73
CA ASP A 77 -15.73 25.32 2.80
C ASP A 77 -15.58 23.85 2.40
N VAL A 78 -16.59 23.28 1.71
CA VAL A 78 -16.58 21.92 1.18
C VAL A 78 -15.52 21.80 0.07
N LEU A 79 -15.41 22.83 -0.79
CA LEU A 79 -14.41 22.82 -1.89
C LEU A 79 -12.99 22.83 -1.34
N VAL A 80 -12.70 23.64 -0.31
CA VAL A 80 -11.39 23.68 0.36
C VAL A 80 -11.04 22.30 0.93
N LYS A 81 -11.99 21.63 1.59
CA LYS A 81 -11.79 20.26 2.10
C LYS A 81 -11.52 19.28 0.97
N LYS A 82 -12.21 19.39 -0.17
CA LYS A 82 -11.97 18.54 -1.35
C LYS A 82 -10.61 18.77 -1.96
N PHE A 83 -10.06 19.98 -1.93
CA PHE A 83 -8.69 20.26 -2.37
C PHE A 83 -7.69 19.54 -1.48
N GLU A 84 -7.86 19.60 -0.15
CA GLU A 84 -6.97 18.88 0.77
C GLU A 84 -7.12 17.36 0.64
N ASP A 85 -8.34 16.83 0.53
CA ASP A 85 -8.58 15.41 0.27
C ASP A 85 -7.92 14.98 -1.06
N GLY A 86 -8.04 15.79 -2.11
CA GLY A 86 -7.41 15.55 -3.41
C GLY A 86 -5.89 15.55 -3.32
N ARG A 87 -5.32 16.50 -2.59
CA ARG A 87 -3.88 16.56 -2.33
C ARG A 87 -3.39 15.28 -1.64
N GLN A 88 -4.07 14.86 -0.57
CA GLN A 88 -3.71 13.65 0.16
C GLN A 88 -3.86 12.39 -0.69
N GLN A 89 -4.93 12.28 -1.50
CA GLN A 89 -5.13 11.14 -2.39
C GLN A 89 -4.02 11.04 -3.45
N LEU A 90 -3.61 12.16 -4.04
CA LEU A 90 -2.49 12.20 -4.97
C LEU A 90 -1.16 11.83 -4.30
N MET A 91 -0.90 12.33 -3.09
CA MET A 91 0.29 11.95 -2.31
C MET A 91 0.30 10.45 -1.96
N ASN A 92 -0.87 9.86 -1.65
CA ASN A 92 -1.02 8.43 -1.34
C ASN A 92 -0.74 7.52 -2.54
N THR A 93 -0.77 8.04 -3.78
CA THR A 93 -0.35 7.26 -4.96
C THR A 93 1.14 6.94 -4.96
N SER A 94 1.93 7.65 -4.15
CA SER A 94 3.40 7.59 -4.12
C SER A 94 4.09 8.00 -5.43
N LEU A 95 3.36 8.64 -6.35
CA LEU A 95 3.91 9.14 -7.61
C LEU A 95 4.62 10.50 -7.45
N PHE A 96 4.24 11.26 -6.44
CA PHE A 96 4.67 12.65 -6.30
C PHE A 96 5.48 12.87 -5.03
N HIS A 97 6.45 13.76 -5.12
CA HIS A 97 7.19 14.29 -3.98
C HIS A 97 6.38 15.40 -3.28
N SER A 98 5.73 16.25 -4.08
CA SER A 98 4.80 17.25 -3.58
C SER A 98 3.64 17.45 -4.54
N VAL A 99 2.50 17.85 -3.99
CA VAL A 99 1.27 18.22 -4.70
C VAL A 99 0.71 19.47 -4.09
N THR A 100 0.40 20.46 -4.92
CA THR A 100 -0.30 21.67 -4.55
C THR A 100 -1.57 21.78 -5.39
N ILE A 101 -2.71 21.98 -4.75
CA ILE A 101 -4.00 22.27 -5.40
C ILE A 101 -4.42 23.65 -4.94
N ALA A 102 -4.59 24.56 -5.87
CA ALA A 102 -4.91 25.94 -5.57
C ALA A 102 -5.99 26.50 -6.52
N ALA A 103 -6.80 27.39 -5.99
CA ALA A 103 -7.69 28.20 -6.80
C ALA A 103 -6.87 29.19 -7.63
N LYS A 104 -7.20 29.30 -8.93
CA LYS A 104 -6.59 30.22 -9.88
C LYS A 104 -7.74 30.91 -10.60
N ASN A 105 -7.67 32.23 -10.76
CA ASN A 105 -8.66 33.04 -11.47
C ASN A 105 -10.09 32.81 -10.98
N PHE A 106 -10.65 33.84 -10.38
CA PHE A 106 -12.05 33.90 -9.94
C PHE A 106 -12.85 34.66 -11.01
N GLU A 107 -13.86 34.00 -11.58
CA GLU A 107 -14.77 34.59 -12.54
C GLU A 107 -16.20 34.54 -11.95
N GLY A 108 -16.51 35.50 -11.07
CA GLY A 108 -17.75 35.47 -10.30
C GLY A 108 -17.82 34.27 -9.34
N ALA A 109 -18.82 33.41 -9.52
CA ALA A 109 -18.97 32.18 -8.74
C ALA A 109 -18.18 30.98 -9.31
N LYS A 110 -17.34 31.16 -10.33
CA LYS A 110 -16.56 30.12 -10.96
C LYS A 110 -15.09 30.26 -10.64
N ILE A 111 -14.44 29.14 -10.26
CA ILE A 111 -13.03 29.08 -9.91
C ILE A 111 -12.30 28.11 -10.82
N ASN A 112 -11.26 28.55 -11.50
CA ASN A 112 -10.30 27.67 -12.17
C ASN A 112 -9.34 27.08 -11.13
N VAL A 113 -8.96 25.80 -11.30
CA VAL A 113 -8.12 25.08 -10.34
C VAL A 113 -6.78 24.75 -10.98
N SER A 114 -5.69 25.06 -10.30
CA SER A 114 -4.34 24.66 -10.67
C SER A 114 -3.87 23.51 -9.78
N ILE A 115 -3.40 22.42 -10.41
CA ILE A 115 -2.78 21.29 -9.75
C ILE A 115 -1.32 21.24 -10.18
N THR A 116 -0.43 21.60 -9.28
CA THR A 116 1.02 21.54 -9.51
C THR A 116 1.60 20.33 -8.80
N VAL A 117 2.33 19.49 -9.54
CA VAL A 117 2.94 18.28 -8.99
C VAL A 117 4.45 18.26 -9.23
N ILE A 118 5.19 17.69 -8.29
CA ILE A 118 6.61 17.34 -8.46
C ILE A 118 6.72 15.83 -8.42
N GLU A 119 7.10 15.21 -9.51
CA GLU A 119 7.20 13.76 -9.63
C GLU A 119 8.39 13.21 -8.84
N ARG A 120 8.25 12.00 -8.32
CA ARG A 120 9.33 11.25 -7.68
C ARG A 120 10.26 10.64 -8.73
N TRP A 121 11.42 10.20 -8.29
CA TRP A 121 12.24 9.27 -9.04
C TRP A 121 11.54 7.91 -9.10
N TYR A 122 11.52 7.29 -10.27
CA TYR A 122 10.73 6.08 -10.48
C TYR A 122 11.57 4.82 -10.68
N LEU A 123 12.85 4.93 -11.03
CA LEU A 123 13.71 3.82 -11.37
C LEU A 123 14.75 3.59 -10.27
N PHE A 124 14.68 2.43 -9.61
CA PHE A 124 15.57 2.06 -8.51
C PHE A 124 16.30 0.76 -8.84
N PRO A 125 17.52 0.79 -9.41
CA PRO A 125 18.40 -0.35 -9.48
C PRO A 125 19.04 -0.55 -8.10
N ILE A 126 18.76 -1.68 -7.46
CA ILE A 126 19.22 -1.99 -6.12
C ILE A 126 20.16 -3.21 -6.20
N PRO A 127 21.46 -3.06 -5.91
CA PRO A 127 22.34 -4.20 -5.74
C PRO A 127 21.87 -5.07 -4.59
N TYR A 128 21.96 -6.38 -4.75
CA TYR A 128 21.54 -7.34 -3.76
C TYR A 128 22.75 -8.16 -3.31
N PHE A 129 23.00 -8.14 -2.01
CA PHE A 129 24.03 -8.94 -1.36
C PHE A 129 23.50 -9.37 0.00
N LYS A 130 23.41 -10.67 0.25
CA LYS A 130 22.91 -11.22 1.49
C LYS A 130 23.58 -12.54 1.82
N PRO A 131 24.34 -12.64 2.92
CA PRO A 131 24.75 -13.92 3.49
C PRO A 131 23.53 -14.78 3.82
N VAL A 132 23.68 -16.09 3.66
CA VAL A 132 22.62 -17.08 3.96
C VAL A 132 22.49 -17.29 5.46
N ASP A 133 23.58 -17.11 6.17
CA ASP A 133 23.67 -17.34 7.60
C ASP A 133 22.79 -16.35 8.39
N ARG A 134 22.42 -16.74 9.59
CA ARG A 134 21.45 -16.04 10.43
C ARG A 134 21.86 -14.59 10.73
N ASN A 135 23.16 -14.35 10.85
CA ASN A 135 23.72 -13.02 11.04
C ASN A 135 25.09 -12.89 10.35
N ILE A 136 25.51 -11.65 10.13
CA ILE A 136 26.79 -11.34 9.48
C ILE A 136 27.98 -11.85 10.30
N ASN A 137 27.92 -11.80 11.62
CA ASN A 137 29.02 -12.28 12.48
C ASN A 137 29.22 -13.77 12.31
N GLN A 138 28.17 -14.57 12.27
CA GLN A 138 28.25 -16.00 11.99
C GLN A 138 28.90 -16.28 10.63
N TRP A 139 28.50 -15.53 9.59
CA TRP A 139 29.10 -15.66 8.27
C TRP A 139 30.59 -15.30 8.25
N ILE A 140 31.01 -14.23 8.95
CA ILE A 140 32.40 -13.79 8.97
C ILE A 140 33.25 -14.76 9.82
N VAL A 141 32.82 -15.04 11.05
CA VAL A 141 33.64 -15.76 12.04
C VAL A 141 33.61 -17.27 11.80
N GLU A 142 32.41 -17.86 11.67
CA GLU A 142 32.25 -19.31 11.56
C GLU A 142 32.46 -19.79 10.12
N GLN A 143 31.96 -19.04 9.14
CA GLN A 143 32.00 -19.42 7.72
C GLN A 143 33.14 -18.74 6.96
N LYS A 144 34.07 -18.04 7.65
CA LYS A 144 35.23 -17.36 7.07
C LYS A 144 34.87 -16.47 5.85
N ALA A 145 33.73 -15.79 5.92
CA ALA A 145 33.18 -14.96 4.84
C ALA A 145 33.05 -15.69 3.49
N SER A 146 32.70 -16.97 3.51
CA SER A 146 32.62 -17.81 2.30
C SER A 146 31.60 -17.27 1.30
N LEU A 147 32.04 -17.02 0.07
CA LEU A 147 31.17 -16.57 -1.04
C LEU A 147 30.21 -17.66 -1.52
N SER A 148 30.48 -18.95 -1.22
CA SER A 148 29.54 -20.04 -1.51
C SER A 148 28.24 -19.93 -0.71
N ARG A 149 28.27 -19.20 0.43
CA ARG A 149 27.14 -18.97 1.33
C ARG A 149 26.57 -17.55 1.23
N VAL A 150 26.60 -16.98 0.03
CA VAL A 150 26.09 -15.63 -0.23
C VAL A 150 25.12 -15.68 -1.39
N ASN A 151 24.07 -14.91 -1.28
CA ASN A 151 23.20 -14.54 -2.37
C ASN A 151 23.57 -13.14 -2.86
N TYR A 152 23.83 -12.99 -4.14
CA TYR A 152 24.16 -11.73 -4.78
C TYR A 152 23.33 -11.54 -6.04
N GLY A 153 23.20 -10.31 -6.49
CA GLY A 153 22.42 -10.02 -7.68
C GLY A 153 21.97 -8.59 -7.79
N ALA A 154 20.85 -8.38 -8.47
CA ALA A 154 20.25 -7.05 -8.65
C ALA A 154 18.74 -7.14 -8.59
N LYS A 155 18.14 -6.09 -8.02
CA LYS A 155 16.69 -5.85 -8.02
C LYS A 155 16.40 -4.55 -8.74
N LEU A 156 15.51 -4.57 -9.70
CA LEU A 156 15.03 -3.40 -10.41
C LEU A 156 13.60 -3.11 -9.99
N LEU A 157 13.39 -1.95 -9.40
CA LEU A 157 12.06 -1.42 -9.12
C LEU A 157 11.82 -0.23 -10.06
N TYR A 158 10.84 -0.35 -10.93
CA TYR A 158 10.47 0.72 -11.84
C TYR A 158 8.99 1.05 -11.67
N ASN A 159 8.72 2.15 -10.98
CA ASN A 159 7.39 2.67 -10.76
C ASN A 159 6.99 3.57 -11.93
N ASN A 160 5.69 3.64 -12.19
CA ASN A 160 5.12 4.51 -13.22
C ASN A 160 5.79 4.36 -14.59
N VAL A 161 5.96 3.11 -15.04
CA VAL A 161 6.69 2.76 -16.27
C VAL A 161 6.13 3.46 -17.50
N THR A 162 4.80 3.45 -17.67
CA THR A 162 4.10 4.07 -18.82
C THR A 162 3.42 5.40 -18.47
N GLY A 163 3.58 5.91 -17.25
CA GLY A 163 2.89 7.10 -16.76
C GLY A 163 1.46 6.85 -16.29
N ARG A 164 1.06 5.58 -16.12
CA ARG A 164 -0.28 5.15 -15.69
C ARG A 164 -0.30 4.54 -14.29
N ASN A 165 0.67 4.89 -13.45
CA ASN A 165 0.85 4.32 -12.11
C ASN A 165 1.09 2.79 -12.14
N ASP A 166 1.72 2.30 -13.19
CA ASP A 166 2.11 0.91 -13.35
C ASP A 166 3.49 0.65 -12.76
N ASN A 167 3.70 -0.57 -12.28
CA ASN A 167 4.92 -0.92 -11.55
C ASN A 167 5.52 -2.20 -12.14
N LEU A 168 6.79 -2.14 -12.47
CA LEU A 168 7.61 -3.27 -12.90
C LEU A 168 8.62 -3.61 -11.79
N ARG A 169 8.69 -4.88 -11.43
CA ARG A 169 9.72 -5.42 -10.56
C ARG A 169 10.43 -6.56 -11.27
N PHE A 170 11.74 -6.52 -11.25
CA PHE A 170 12.56 -7.56 -11.84
C PHE A 170 13.72 -7.86 -10.88
N ASN A 171 13.93 -9.14 -10.53
CA ASN A 171 15.02 -9.53 -9.64
C ASN A 171 15.76 -10.70 -10.24
N ILE A 172 17.10 -10.60 -10.22
CA ILE A 172 18.03 -11.68 -10.52
C ILE A 172 18.86 -11.88 -9.27
N ILE A 173 18.81 -13.08 -8.71
CA ILE A 173 19.61 -13.49 -7.56
C ILE A 173 20.38 -14.73 -7.96
N ASN A 174 21.65 -14.75 -7.63
CA ASN A 174 22.57 -15.85 -7.87
C ASN A 174 23.36 -16.18 -6.58
N GLY A 175 24.08 -17.28 -6.58
CA GLY A 175 24.84 -17.77 -5.44
C GLY A 175 24.18 -18.98 -4.80
N TYR A 176 24.02 -18.98 -3.50
CA TYR A 176 23.40 -20.08 -2.74
C TYR A 176 21.95 -20.36 -3.17
N THR A 177 21.19 -19.31 -3.40
CA THR A 177 19.89 -19.36 -4.07
C THR A 177 20.04 -18.79 -5.48
N LYS A 178 19.50 -19.47 -6.49
CA LYS A 178 19.37 -18.92 -7.83
C LYS A 178 17.89 -18.62 -8.07
N GLN A 179 17.57 -17.38 -8.38
CA GLN A 179 16.16 -16.95 -8.53
C GLN A 179 16.07 -15.86 -9.59
N LEU A 180 15.09 -16.02 -10.45
CA LEU A 180 14.61 -15.00 -11.38
C LEU A 180 13.17 -14.68 -11.03
N SER A 181 12.84 -13.42 -10.85
CA SER A 181 11.45 -13.01 -10.66
C SER A 181 11.11 -11.77 -11.46
N PHE A 182 9.89 -11.75 -11.97
CA PHE A 182 9.31 -10.69 -12.74
C PHE A 182 7.90 -10.41 -12.21
N SER A 183 7.53 -9.14 -12.06
CA SER A 183 6.17 -8.77 -11.72
C SER A 183 5.83 -7.44 -12.39
N TYR A 184 4.70 -7.41 -13.10
CA TYR A 184 4.15 -6.20 -13.69
C TYR A 184 2.72 -5.99 -13.21
N ASN A 185 2.47 -4.83 -12.65
CA ASN A 185 1.16 -4.42 -12.16
C ASN A 185 0.72 -3.15 -12.87
N ARG A 186 -0.40 -3.21 -13.56
CA ARG A 186 -1.02 -2.08 -14.25
C ARG A 186 -2.42 -1.85 -13.70
N PRO A 187 -2.60 -0.87 -12.80
CA PRO A 187 -3.87 -0.64 -12.12
C PRO A 187 -4.99 -0.12 -13.02
N TYR A 188 -4.65 0.38 -14.23
CA TYR A 188 -5.61 0.94 -15.18
C TYR A 188 -5.31 0.49 -16.59
N ILE A 189 -6.00 -0.57 -17.06
CA ILE A 189 -5.88 -1.11 -18.41
C ILE A 189 -6.93 -0.55 -19.37
N ASP A 190 -8.09 -0.14 -18.85
CA ASP A 190 -9.22 0.39 -19.62
C ASP A 190 -9.25 1.93 -19.67
N LYS A 191 -10.02 2.47 -20.61
CA LYS A 191 -10.24 3.92 -20.76
C LYS A 191 -11.04 4.52 -19.59
N LYS A 192 -11.91 3.73 -18.95
CA LYS A 192 -12.72 4.16 -17.80
C LYS A 192 -11.95 4.11 -16.47
N LEU A 193 -10.69 3.67 -16.48
CA LEU A 193 -9.80 3.57 -15.32
C LEU A 193 -10.39 2.76 -14.15
N LYS A 194 -11.14 1.70 -14.48
CA LYS A 194 -11.80 0.83 -13.49
C LYS A 194 -11.13 -0.52 -13.37
N TRP A 195 -10.57 -1.05 -14.46
CA TRP A 195 -9.95 -2.36 -14.49
C TRP A 195 -8.44 -2.26 -14.38
N GLY A 196 -7.86 -3.18 -13.64
CA GLY A 196 -6.42 -3.35 -13.51
C GLY A 196 -6.03 -4.80 -13.71
N ALA A 197 -4.75 -5.03 -14.00
CA ALA A 197 -4.18 -6.36 -14.11
C ALA A 197 -2.80 -6.42 -13.48
N ARG A 198 -2.47 -7.57 -12.90
CA ARG A 198 -1.14 -7.91 -12.42
C ARG A 198 -0.77 -9.28 -12.94
N VAL A 199 0.46 -9.41 -13.38
CA VAL A 199 1.09 -10.69 -13.69
C VAL A 199 2.40 -10.79 -12.96
N SER A 200 2.73 -11.98 -12.47
CA SER A 200 4.04 -12.25 -11.89
C SER A 200 4.50 -13.67 -12.21
N PHE A 201 5.79 -13.79 -12.31
CA PHE A 201 6.49 -15.05 -12.55
C PHE A 201 7.72 -15.11 -11.65
N GLU A 202 7.96 -16.26 -11.06
CA GLU A 202 9.13 -16.52 -10.24
C GLU A 202 9.59 -17.94 -10.48
N ALA A 203 10.87 -18.10 -10.78
CA ALA A 203 11.50 -19.41 -10.87
C ALA A 203 12.83 -19.38 -10.11
N GLY A 204 13.13 -20.48 -9.43
CA GLY A 204 14.36 -20.54 -8.66
C GLY A 204 14.71 -21.93 -8.18
N LYS A 205 15.89 -22.01 -7.57
CA LYS A 205 16.42 -23.20 -6.94
C LYS A 205 17.25 -22.85 -5.71
N ASN A 206 17.11 -23.65 -4.66
CA ASN A 206 17.77 -23.48 -3.37
C ASN A 206 18.60 -24.72 -3.03
N LYS A 207 19.70 -24.48 -2.34
CA LYS A 207 20.56 -25.55 -1.79
C LYS A 207 20.10 -26.03 -0.41
N GLU A 208 19.08 -25.40 0.17
CA GLU A 208 18.54 -25.69 1.49
C GLU A 208 17.02 -25.72 1.45
N ILE A 209 16.45 -26.69 2.18
CA ILE A 209 15.00 -26.81 2.33
C ILE A 209 14.65 -27.27 3.74
N ASN A 210 13.64 -26.64 4.34
CA ASN A 210 13.03 -27.18 5.56
C ASN A 210 12.16 -28.37 5.17
N TYR A 211 12.50 -29.56 5.68
CA TYR A 211 11.73 -30.76 5.37
C TYR A 211 10.92 -31.31 6.57
N ASN A 212 11.17 -30.82 7.78
CA ASN A 212 10.44 -31.26 8.96
C ASN A 212 10.50 -30.22 10.09
N THR A 213 9.61 -30.38 11.07
CA THR A 213 9.64 -29.64 12.32
C THR A 213 9.61 -30.63 13.48
N VAL A 214 10.66 -30.67 14.29
CA VAL A 214 10.79 -31.57 15.45
C VAL A 214 10.93 -30.70 16.71
N GLN A 215 10.09 -30.95 17.73
CA GLN A 215 10.11 -30.20 18.99
C GLN A 215 10.07 -28.67 18.77
N ASN A 216 9.20 -28.17 17.89
CA ASN A 216 9.08 -26.76 17.51
C ASN A 216 10.33 -26.14 16.86
N LYS A 217 11.29 -26.97 16.43
CA LYS A 217 12.48 -26.51 15.68
C LYS A 217 12.41 -26.99 14.24
N GLN A 218 12.67 -26.09 13.32
CA GLN A 218 12.75 -26.40 11.90
C GLN A 218 14.01 -27.23 11.62
N VAL A 219 13.84 -28.31 10.87
CA VAL A 219 14.92 -29.21 10.45
C VAL A 219 15.15 -29.00 8.95
N PHE A 220 16.40 -28.70 8.59
CA PHE A 220 16.77 -28.37 7.23
C PHE A 220 17.66 -29.44 6.61
N LEU A 221 17.38 -29.83 5.38
CA LEU A 221 18.32 -30.50 4.52
C LEU A 221 19.14 -29.43 3.77
N LYS A 222 20.46 -29.47 3.93
CA LYS A 222 21.42 -28.60 3.27
C LYS A 222 22.35 -29.45 2.41
N ASP A 223 22.59 -28.98 1.19
CA ASP A 223 23.58 -29.58 0.30
C ASP A 223 24.38 -28.43 -0.32
N GLU A 224 25.68 -28.46 -0.15
CA GLU A 224 26.55 -27.38 -0.65
C GLU A 224 26.83 -27.50 -2.15
N ASP A 225 26.69 -28.69 -2.71
CA ASP A 225 27.01 -28.97 -4.12
C ASP A 225 25.74 -28.99 -4.99
N LYS A 226 24.62 -29.47 -4.46
CA LYS A 226 23.40 -29.72 -5.23
C LYS A 226 22.25 -28.83 -4.79
N PHE A 227 21.39 -28.50 -5.73
CA PHE A 227 20.13 -27.82 -5.42
C PHE A 227 19.09 -28.83 -4.96
N THR A 228 18.67 -28.72 -3.71
CA THR A 228 17.69 -29.62 -3.07
C THR A 228 16.25 -29.27 -3.40
N ARG A 229 16.00 -28.04 -3.83
CA ARG A 229 14.67 -27.53 -4.18
C ARG A 229 14.70 -26.72 -5.45
N ARG A 230 13.70 -26.94 -6.34
CA ARG A 230 13.39 -26.11 -7.50
C ARG A 230 11.94 -25.70 -7.44
N PHE A 231 11.62 -24.48 -7.86
CA PHE A 231 10.24 -24.00 -7.87
C PHE A 231 9.98 -23.09 -9.06
N ILE A 232 8.72 -23.13 -9.50
CA ILE A 232 8.17 -22.20 -10.50
C ILE A 232 6.84 -21.72 -9.95
N LYS A 233 6.66 -20.41 -9.92
CA LYS A 233 5.41 -19.76 -9.51
C LYS A 233 4.97 -18.82 -10.59
N ALA A 234 3.69 -18.84 -10.91
CA ALA A 234 3.04 -17.88 -11.79
C ALA A 234 1.77 -17.37 -11.13
N TYR A 235 1.48 -16.10 -11.29
CA TYR A 235 0.29 -15.48 -10.71
C TYR A 235 -0.27 -14.46 -11.70
N ALA A 236 -1.59 -14.48 -11.86
CA ALA A 236 -2.32 -13.48 -12.63
C ALA A 236 -3.50 -12.96 -11.79
N GLU A 237 -3.73 -11.67 -11.82
CA GLU A 237 -4.79 -10.99 -11.08
C GLU A 237 -5.48 -9.97 -11.98
N VAL A 238 -6.79 -9.90 -11.87
CA VAL A 238 -7.62 -8.83 -12.42
C VAL A 238 -8.25 -8.09 -11.26
N SER A 239 -8.24 -6.77 -11.31
CA SER A 239 -8.86 -5.93 -10.28
C SER A 239 -9.89 -4.99 -10.89
N TYR A 240 -10.97 -4.77 -10.14
CA TYR A 240 -12.02 -3.81 -10.49
C TYR A 240 -12.14 -2.74 -9.40
N ARG A 241 -11.95 -1.48 -9.77
CA ARG A 241 -12.03 -0.33 -8.86
C ARG A 241 -13.36 0.39 -9.06
N LYS A 242 -14.32 0.13 -8.16
CA LYS A 242 -15.64 0.76 -8.20
C LYS A 242 -15.57 2.26 -7.85
N ALA A 243 -14.78 2.62 -6.84
CA ALA A 243 -14.62 3.98 -6.32
C ALA A 243 -13.16 4.23 -5.90
N ILE A 244 -12.83 5.45 -5.47
CA ILE A 244 -11.47 5.81 -5.04
C ILE A 244 -10.97 4.87 -3.93
N LYS A 245 -11.83 4.56 -2.96
CA LYS A 245 -11.49 3.72 -1.78
C LYS A 245 -11.90 2.25 -1.90
N ALA A 246 -12.60 1.85 -2.99
CA ALA A 246 -13.12 0.49 -3.13
C ALA A 246 -12.53 -0.21 -4.35
N ARG A 247 -11.83 -1.33 -4.10
CA ARG A 247 -11.24 -2.21 -5.14
C ARG A 247 -11.53 -3.66 -4.80
N HIS A 248 -11.95 -4.42 -5.80
CA HIS A 248 -12.10 -5.86 -5.76
C HIS A 248 -11.02 -6.49 -6.62
N SER A 249 -10.42 -7.58 -6.17
CA SER A 249 -9.40 -8.30 -6.94
C SER A 249 -9.76 -9.78 -6.98
N PHE A 250 -9.52 -10.39 -8.12
CA PHE A 250 -9.59 -11.83 -8.33
C PHE A 250 -8.27 -12.28 -8.96
N GLY A 251 -7.64 -13.28 -8.36
CA GLY A 251 -6.36 -13.79 -8.84
C GLY A 251 -6.30 -15.30 -8.84
N ILE A 252 -5.52 -15.84 -9.76
CA ILE A 252 -5.20 -17.24 -9.86
C ILE A 252 -3.68 -17.43 -9.79
N GLY A 253 -3.25 -18.41 -9.00
CA GLY A 253 -1.84 -18.74 -8.83
C GLY A 253 -1.54 -20.16 -9.21
N PHE A 254 -0.40 -20.38 -9.82
CA PHE A 254 0.20 -21.68 -10.07
C PHE A 254 1.53 -21.76 -9.32
N ASN A 255 1.71 -22.85 -8.57
CA ASN A 255 2.96 -23.14 -7.88
C ASN A 255 3.33 -24.60 -8.14
N ARG A 256 4.52 -24.79 -8.71
CA ARG A 256 5.12 -26.12 -8.87
C ARG A 256 6.44 -26.16 -8.11
N GLU A 257 6.55 -27.11 -7.22
CA GLU A 257 7.74 -27.35 -6.42
C GLU A 257 8.27 -28.75 -6.69
N MET A 258 9.58 -28.87 -6.84
CA MET A 258 10.29 -30.14 -7.02
C MET A 258 11.39 -30.18 -5.98
N VAL A 259 11.45 -31.25 -5.23
CA VAL A 259 12.48 -31.48 -4.20
C VAL A 259 13.33 -32.68 -4.56
N SER A 260 14.50 -32.79 -3.96
CA SER A 260 15.39 -33.94 -4.07
C SER A 260 14.71 -35.20 -3.50
N ASP A 261 14.98 -36.36 -4.10
CA ASP A 261 14.47 -37.66 -3.64
C ASP A 261 14.83 -37.96 -2.17
N THR A 262 15.94 -37.41 -1.69
CA THR A 262 16.33 -37.45 -0.28
C THR A 262 15.26 -36.89 0.64
N ILE A 263 14.52 -35.86 0.23
CA ILE A 263 13.41 -35.28 1.02
C ILE A 263 12.27 -36.27 1.15
N ALA A 264 11.91 -36.95 0.07
CA ALA A 264 10.85 -37.97 0.08
C ALA A 264 11.20 -39.16 1.01
N LEU A 265 12.50 -39.50 1.11
CA LEU A 265 12.98 -40.51 2.04
C LEU A 265 12.96 -40.04 3.51
N LEU A 266 13.32 -38.78 3.77
CA LEU A 266 13.38 -38.20 5.12
C LEU A 266 12.01 -37.82 5.66
N ASN A 267 11.10 -37.39 4.81
CA ASN A 267 9.72 -37.07 5.14
C ASN A 267 8.78 -37.50 4.00
N PRO A 268 8.27 -38.71 4.02
CA PRO A 268 7.34 -39.22 3.00
C PRO A 268 6.05 -38.39 2.88
N SER A 269 5.68 -37.64 3.92
CA SER A 269 4.48 -36.80 3.96
C SER A 269 4.76 -35.33 3.60
N TYR A 270 5.91 -35.01 3.01
CA TYR A 270 6.29 -33.62 2.72
C TYR A 270 5.30 -32.87 1.81
N PHE A 271 4.65 -33.59 0.90
CA PHE A 271 3.65 -33.05 -0.04
C PHE A 271 2.20 -33.47 0.26
N ASN A 272 1.96 -34.12 1.39
CA ASN A 272 0.63 -34.58 1.81
C ASN A 272 -0.04 -33.57 2.77
#